data_dd041f40fb9989d0fe9050a8f2d6f54d
#
_entry.id   dd041f40fb9989d0fe9050a8f2d6f54d
#
_cell.length_a   1.000
_cell.length_b   1.000
_cell.length_c   1.000
_cell.angle_alpha   90.00
_cell.angle_beta   90.00
_cell.angle_gamma   90.00
#
_symmetry.space_group_name_H-M   'P 1'
#
loop_
_entity.id
_entity.type
_entity.pdbx_description
1 polymer ?
#
loop_
_entity_poly.entity_id
_entity_poly.type
_entity_poly.pdbx_seq_one_letter_code
_entity_poly.pdbx_strand_id
1 'polypeptide(L)'
;MSETLTMSLDDAKKWLERINKYIPQYRNEIEVVTYHAYDKVKANEYSLIIFDECQHLPANTFVRLATLRAKYRMGFSGSPYREDGRENYIIALTGFPIGMSWEELIRLQVVREPTFRVYILSDNREKMRKLGELLQIPVKTLIFCDWLDLGEKIAKAFNIPFVYGETRDRLDVIRESQACVVSRVGDEGISLPGIERVIEVAFLFGSRMQESQRFGRLMHSAKEEPEHILLMSEEEFENYQKRLYAITERGFRIEFVR
;
A
#
# COMPACT_ATOMS: atom_id res chain seq x y z
N MET A 1 -8.63 29.04 4.12
CA MET A 1 -8.56 27.79 4.88
C MET A 1 -8.18 26.68 3.92
N SER A 2 -7.27 25.81 4.30
CA SER A 2 -6.86 24.65 3.48
C SER A 2 -7.33 23.37 4.16
N GLU A 3 -7.75 22.37 3.38
CA GLU A 3 -8.23 21.10 3.90
C GLU A 3 -7.43 19.95 3.31
N THR A 4 -7.12 18.95 4.14
CA THR A 4 -6.54 17.68 3.72
C THR A 4 -7.50 16.55 4.05
N LEU A 5 -7.92 15.80 3.04
CA LEU A 5 -8.77 14.63 3.19
C LEU A 5 -7.93 13.35 3.04
N THR A 6 -8.13 12.42 3.97
CA THR A 6 -7.42 11.14 4.03
C THR A 6 -8.41 9.98 4.07
N MET A 7 -7.91 8.76 3.85
CA MET A 7 -8.75 7.56 3.91
C MET A 7 -9.04 7.12 5.34
N SER A 8 -8.07 7.22 6.24
CA SER A 8 -8.17 6.69 7.59
C SER A 8 -7.87 7.75 8.68
N LEU A 9 -8.28 7.47 9.90
CA LEU A 9 -7.92 8.30 11.07
C LEU A 9 -6.42 8.25 11.36
N ASP A 10 -5.75 7.15 11.08
CA ASP A 10 -4.32 7.02 11.29
C ASP A 10 -3.52 7.87 10.30
N ASP A 11 -3.97 7.96 9.05
CA ASP A 11 -3.37 8.86 8.08
C ASP A 11 -3.64 10.33 8.44
N ALA A 12 -4.83 10.64 8.93
CA ALA A 12 -5.13 11.98 9.44
C ALA A 12 -4.19 12.38 10.59
N LYS A 13 -3.91 11.48 11.53
CA LYS A 13 -2.93 11.74 12.61
C LYS A 13 -1.54 12.00 12.06
N LYS A 14 -1.06 11.19 11.09
CA LYS A 14 0.25 11.38 10.45
C LYS A 14 0.36 12.74 9.76
N TRP A 15 -0.71 13.16 9.06
CA TRP A 15 -0.76 14.49 8.46
C TRP A 15 -0.64 15.60 9.51
N LEU A 16 -1.39 15.48 10.62
CA LEU A 16 -1.33 16.45 11.73
C LEU A 16 0.06 16.51 12.37
N GLU A 17 0.70 15.38 12.59
CA GLU A 17 2.08 15.30 13.10
C GLU A 17 3.07 15.99 12.16
N ARG A 18 2.97 15.75 10.85
CA ARG A 18 3.83 16.38 9.84
C ARG A 18 3.59 17.89 9.75
N ILE A 19 2.32 18.34 9.75
CA ILE A 19 1.97 19.76 9.78
C ILE A 19 2.59 20.42 11.01
N ASN A 20 2.42 19.84 12.20
CA ASN A 20 2.98 20.37 13.44
C ASN A 20 4.51 20.40 13.43
N LYS A 21 5.16 19.43 12.78
CA LYS A 21 6.61 19.34 12.69
C LYS A 21 7.23 20.34 11.71
N TYR A 22 6.64 20.48 10.52
CA TYR A 22 7.28 21.18 9.40
C TYR A 22 6.69 22.57 9.11
N ILE A 23 5.40 22.78 9.40
CA ILE A 23 4.70 24.04 9.12
C ILE A 23 3.75 24.43 10.27
N PRO A 24 4.23 24.45 11.53
CA PRO A 24 3.38 24.69 12.71
C PRO A 24 2.65 26.01 12.68
N GLN A 25 3.19 27.03 12.01
CA GLN A 25 2.58 28.35 11.87
C GLN A 25 1.24 28.32 11.13
N TYR A 26 1.00 27.32 10.26
CA TYR A 26 -0.25 27.17 9.50
C TYR A 26 -1.22 26.15 10.12
N ARG A 27 -0.91 25.61 11.31
CA ARG A 27 -1.69 24.52 11.92
C ARG A 27 -3.18 24.86 12.07
N ASN A 28 -3.51 26.09 12.41
CA ASN A 28 -4.89 26.56 12.62
C ASN A 28 -5.61 26.90 11.30
N GLU A 29 -4.89 26.97 10.19
CA GLU A 29 -5.44 27.24 8.86
C GLU A 29 -5.69 25.94 8.06
N ILE A 30 -5.26 24.79 8.58
CA ILE A 30 -5.34 23.49 7.91
C ILE A 30 -6.27 22.59 8.71
N GLU A 31 -7.34 22.16 8.09
CA GLU A 31 -8.24 21.12 8.59
C GLU A 31 -7.83 19.77 8.00
N VAL A 32 -7.76 18.71 8.82
CA VAL A 32 -7.45 17.35 8.38
C VAL A 32 -8.59 16.43 8.80
N VAL A 33 -9.24 15.81 7.82
CA VAL A 33 -10.41 14.95 8.02
C VAL A 33 -10.32 13.70 7.16
N THR A 34 -11.14 12.70 7.46
CA THR A 34 -11.27 11.53 6.59
C THR A 34 -12.31 11.77 5.48
N TYR A 35 -12.25 11.00 4.40
CA TYR A 35 -13.24 11.04 3.30
C TYR A 35 -14.69 10.83 3.78
N HIS A 36 -14.87 10.11 4.89
CA HIS A 36 -16.19 9.90 5.51
C HIS A 36 -16.77 11.15 6.19
N ALA A 37 -15.94 12.16 6.45
CA ALA A 37 -16.36 13.38 7.12
C ALA A 37 -17.05 14.42 6.20
N TYR A 38 -17.42 14.05 4.96
CA TYR A 38 -18.03 14.94 3.97
C TYR A 38 -19.12 15.86 4.57
N ASP A 39 -20.03 15.30 5.37
CA ASP A 39 -21.14 16.08 5.93
C ASP A 39 -20.71 17.18 6.92
N LYS A 40 -19.51 17.06 7.49
CA LYS A 40 -18.93 18.08 8.37
C LYS A 40 -18.34 19.24 7.59
N VAL A 41 -17.83 18.98 6.40
CA VAL A 41 -17.01 19.93 5.62
C VAL A 41 -17.74 20.50 4.40
N LYS A 42 -18.84 19.92 3.96
CA LYS A 42 -19.57 20.29 2.73
C LYS A 42 -20.08 21.74 2.66
N ALA A 43 -20.26 22.39 3.82
CA ALA A 43 -20.73 23.77 3.90
C ALA A 43 -19.60 24.81 3.80
N ASN A 44 -18.35 24.38 3.92
CA ASN A 44 -17.18 25.25 3.95
C ASN A 44 -16.70 25.59 2.54
N GLU A 45 -15.95 26.68 2.43
CA GLU A 45 -15.19 27.05 1.23
C GLU A 45 -13.71 27.05 1.55
N TYR A 46 -12.94 26.40 0.69
CA TYR A 46 -11.49 26.19 0.90
C TYR A 46 -10.67 26.90 -0.18
N SER A 47 -9.50 27.38 0.19
CA SER A 47 -8.51 27.84 -0.78
C SER A 47 -7.90 26.68 -1.54
N LEU A 48 -7.59 25.60 -0.82
CA LEU A 48 -6.99 24.38 -1.37
C LEU A 48 -7.60 23.15 -0.66
N ILE A 49 -7.96 22.15 -1.43
CA ILE A 49 -8.27 20.81 -0.94
C ILE A 49 -7.19 19.84 -1.44
N ILE A 50 -6.63 19.07 -0.54
CA ILE A 50 -5.69 17.98 -0.84
C ILE A 50 -6.40 16.65 -0.58
N PHE A 51 -6.43 15.78 -1.58
CA PHE A 51 -6.94 14.42 -1.49
C PHE A 51 -5.76 13.44 -1.39
N ASP A 52 -5.54 12.87 -0.22
CA ASP A 52 -4.55 11.82 -0.02
C ASP A 52 -5.13 10.47 -0.43
N GLU A 53 -4.36 9.62 -1.13
CA GLU A 53 -4.84 8.38 -1.76
C GLU A 53 -6.02 8.64 -2.73
N CYS A 54 -5.85 9.63 -3.61
CA CYS A 54 -6.91 10.13 -4.49
C CYS A 54 -7.48 9.08 -5.47
N GLN A 55 -6.83 7.93 -5.66
CA GLN A 55 -7.39 6.81 -6.43
C GLN A 55 -8.69 6.26 -5.84
N HIS A 56 -9.02 6.57 -4.59
CA HIS A 56 -10.29 6.18 -3.97
C HIS A 56 -11.47 7.11 -4.32
N LEU A 57 -11.21 8.32 -4.81
CA LEU A 57 -12.24 9.32 -5.13
C LEU A 57 -13.35 8.82 -6.08
N PRO A 58 -13.05 8.01 -7.12
CA PRO A 58 -14.09 7.51 -8.02
C PRO A 58 -15.02 6.46 -7.44
N ALA A 59 -14.80 5.98 -6.21
CA ALA A 59 -15.71 5.06 -5.55
C ALA A 59 -17.08 5.74 -5.31
N ASN A 60 -18.16 5.00 -5.49
CA ASN A 60 -19.52 5.53 -5.37
C ASN A 60 -19.79 6.22 -4.00
N THR A 61 -19.10 5.76 -2.95
CA THR A 61 -19.16 6.34 -1.60
C THR A 61 -18.51 7.73 -1.52
N PHE A 62 -17.49 7.99 -2.33
CA PHE A 62 -16.67 9.20 -2.24
C PHE A 62 -16.87 10.20 -3.38
N VAL A 63 -17.59 9.80 -4.44
CA VAL A 63 -17.83 10.66 -5.60
C VAL A 63 -18.41 12.04 -5.23
N ARG A 64 -19.19 12.11 -4.14
CA ARG A 64 -19.75 13.36 -3.61
C ARG A 64 -18.69 14.37 -3.14
N LEU A 65 -17.46 13.94 -2.84
CA LEU A 65 -16.37 14.85 -2.47
C LEU A 65 -15.99 15.83 -3.60
N ALA A 66 -16.34 15.52 -4.85
CA ALA A 66 -16.20 16.43 -5.97
C ALA A 66 -17.03 17.72 -5.82
N THR A 67 -18.11 17.71 -5.03
CA THR A 67 -18.97 18.86 -4.80
C THR A 67 -18.45 19.83 -3.74
N LEU A 68 -17.38 19.49 -3.03
CA LEU A 68 -16.73 20.40 -2.08
C LEU A 68 -16.22 21.64 -2.80
N ARG A 69 -16.44 22.81 -2.19
CA ARG A 69 -16.06 24.09 -2.79
C ARG A 69 -14.60 24.39 -2.49
N ALA A 70 -13.78 24.51 -3.53
CA ALA A 70 -12.39 24.89 -3.38
C ALA A 70 -11.90 25.66 -4.62
N LYS A 71 -10.99 26.61 -4.38
CA LYS A 71 -10.30 27.33 -5.46
C LYS A 71 -9.30 26.43 -6.18
N TYR A 72 -8.57 25.62 -5.43
CA TYR A 72 -7.58 24.68 -5.94
C TYR A 72 -7.82 23.28 -5.37
N ARG A 73 -7.48 22.26 -6.15
CA ARG A 73 -7.52 20.86 -5.74
C ARG A 73 -6.24 20.18 -6.14
N MET A 74 -5.77 19.26 -5.28
CA MET A 74 -4.59 18.45 -5.51
C MET A 74 -4.86 17.02 -5.03
N GLY A 75 -4.39 16.03 -5.77
CA GLY A 75 -4.45 14.63 -5.38
C GLY A 75 -3.06 14.04 -5.20
N PHE A 76 -2.87 13.24 -4.17
CA PHE A 76 -1.71 12.39 -4.01
C PHE A 76 -2.09 10.92 -4.16
N SER A 77 -1.28 10.16 -4.89
CA SER A 77 -1.45 8.73 -5.06
C SER A 77 -0.12 8.08 -5.42
N GLY A 78 0.19 6.96 -4.80
CA GLY A 78 1.31 6.10 -5.22
C GLY A 78 0.97 5.27 -6.48
N SER A 79 -0.32 5.13 -6.82
CA SER A 79 -0.81 4.39 -7.96
C SER A 79 -2.16 4.96 -8.43
N PRO A 80 -2.16 5.88 -9.42
CA PRO A 80 -3.39 6.50 -9.90
C PRO A 80 -4.25 5.56 -10.76
N TYR A 81 -3.78 4.36 -11.05
CA TYR A 81 -4.49 3.38 -11.89
C TYR A 81 -5.63 2.72 -11.12
N ARG A 82 -6.71 2.44 -11.86
CA ARG A 82 -7.89 1.75 -11.33
C ARG A 82 -8.31 0.62 -12.26
N GLU A 83 -8.76 -0.49 -11.67
CA GLU A 83 -9.26 -1.65 -12.43
C GLU A 83 -10.60 -1.37 -13.14
N ASP A 84 -11.36 -0.36 -12.67
CA ASP A 84 -12.66 0.03 -13.22
C ASP A 84 -12.58 1.12 -14.31
N GLY A 85 -11.39 1.55 -14.71
CA GLY A 85 -11.18 2.53 -15.78
C GLY A 85 -11.65 3.96 -15.45
N ARG A 86 -11.83 4.29 -14.16
CA ARG A 86 -12.31 5.61 -13.72
C ARG A 86 -11.19 6.60 -13.39
N GLU A 87 -10.01 6.42 -13.93
CA GLU A 87 -8.86 7.31 -13.73
C GLU A 87 -9.15 8.74 -14.21
N ASN A 88 -9.91 8.87 -15.28
CA ASN A 88 -10.30 10.18 -15.82
C ASN A 88 -11.05 11.05 -14.79
N TYR A 89 -11.77 10.42 -13.85
CA TYR A 89 -12.42 11.15 -12.76
C TYR A 89 -11.40 11.81 -11.83
N ILE A 90 -10.31 11.13 -11.52
CA ILE A 90 -9.24 11.66 -10.67
C ILE A 90 -8.61 12.85 -11.39
N ILE A 91 -8.25 12.69 -12.67
CA ILE A 91 -7.63 13.74 -13.49
C ILE A 91 -8.56 14.97 -13.59
N ALA A 92 -9.85 14.76 -13.84
CA ALA A 92 -10.83 15.84 -13.93
C ALA A 92 -10.96 16.61 -12.62
N LEU A 93 -10.79 15.95 -11.47
CA LEU A 93 -10.95 16.58 -10.16
C LEU A 93 -9.68 17.24 -9.64
N THR A 94 -8.51 16.63 -9.88
CA THR A 94 -7.22 17.02 -9.26
C THR A 94 -6.18 17.53 -10.24
N GLY A 95 -6.45 17.46 -11.55
CA GLY A 95 -5.52 17.85 -12.62
C GLY A 95 -4.68 16.69 -13.14
N PHE A 96 -3.87 16.99 -14.17
CA PHE A 96 -2.99 15.98 -14.76
C PHE A 96 -1.91 15.53 -13.79
N PRO A 97 -1.52 14.22 -13.84
CA PRO A 97 -0.45 13.70 -13.02
C PRO A 97 0.87 14.43 -13.30
N ILE A 98 1.55 14.81 -12.24
CA ILE A 98 2.92 15.32 -12.25
C ILE A 98 3.73 14.50 -11.24
N GLY A 99 4.96 14.21 -11.55
CA GLY A 99 5.83 13.45 -10.66
C GLY A 99 7.05 12.93 -11.40
N MET A 100 7.88 12.22 -10.69
CA MET A 100 9.04 11.52 -11.23
C MET A 100 8.66 10.06 -11.50
N SER A 101 9.21 9.49 -12.56
CA SER A 101 9.09 8.05 -12.80
C SER A 101 9.84 7.24 -11.73
N TRP A 102 9.47 5.98 -11.57
CA TRP A 102 10.20 5.07 -10.67
C TRP A 102 11.66 4.93 -11.07
N GLU A 103 11.95 4.87 -12.36
CA GLU A 103 13.31 4.81 -12.90
C GLU A 103 14.14 6.05 -12.50
N GLU A 104 13.55 7.24 -12.57
CA GLU A 104 14.22 8.47 -12.11
C GLU A 104 14.46 8.47 -10.61
N LEU A 105 13.49 8.03 -9.82
CA LEU A 105 13.61 7.95 -8.35
C LEU A 105 14.71 6.96 -7.94
N ILE A 106 14.82 5.82 -8.61
CA ILE A 106 15.86 4.82 -8.40
C ILE A 106 17.23 5.40 -8.80
N ARG A 107 17.33 5.99 -9.98
CA ARG A 107 18.57 6.63 -10.47
C ARG A 107 19.07 7.71 -9.51
N LEU A 108 18.17 8.45 -8.89
CA LEU A 108 18.49 9.48 -7.89
C LEU A 108 18.70 8.90 -6.48
N GLN A 109 18.61 7.58 -6.32
CA GLN A 109 18.74 6.87 -5.04
C GLN A 109 17.73 7.34 -3.96
N VAL A 110 16.59 7.89 -4.37
CA VAL A 110 15.49 8.28 -3.48
C VAL A 110 14.74 7.03 -3.00
N VAL A 111 14.64 6.02 -3.86
CA VAL A 111 14.03 4.72 -3.56
C VAL A 111 14.96 3.58 -3.97
N ARG A 112 14.75 2.41 -3.37
CA ARG A 112 15.48 1.18 -3.73
C ARG A 112 14.69 0.40 -4.78
N GLU A 113 15.42 -0.29 -5.65
CA GLU A 113 14.84 -1.24 -6.62
C GLU A 113 14.68 -2.61 -5.96
N PRO A 114 13.44 -3.13 -5.79
CA PRO A 114 13.26 -4.48 -5.29
C PRO A 114 13.59 -5.54 -6.35
N THR A 115 14.07 -6.69 -5.91
CA THR A 115 14.10 -7.90 -6.73
C THR A 115 12.74 -8.57 -6.66
N PHE A 116 12.12 -8.84 -7.81
CA PHE A 116 10.82 -9.48 -7.90
C PHE A 116 10.94 -10.93 -8.34
N ARG A 117 10.43 -11.87 -7.52
CA ARG A 117 10.40 -13.32 -7.82
C ARG A 117 9.01 -13.88 -7.68
N VAL A 118 8.60 -14.67 -8.67
CA VAL A 118 7.36 -15.45 -8.65
C VAL A 118 7.71 -16.93 -8.67
N TYR A 119 7.40 -17.61 -7.58
CA TYR A 119 7.50 -19.07 -7.51
C TYR A 119 6.15 -19.67 -7.90
N ILE A 120 6.14 -20.50 -8.97
CA ILE A 120 4.97 -21.26 -9.39
C ILE A 120 5.13 -22.67 -8.84
N LEU A 121 4.29 -23.02 -7.87
CA LEU A 121 4.41 -24.21 -7.03
C LEU A 121 3.20 -25.11 -7.25
N SER A 122 3.37 -26.41 -7.06
CA SER A 122 2.34 -27.39 -7.35
C SER A 122 1.12 -27.29 -6.42
N ASP A 123 1.36 -27.01 -5.13
CA ASP A 123 0.32 -26.98 -4.10
C ASP A 123 0.68 -26.13 -2.88
N ASN A 124 -0.26 -26.06 -1.95
CA ASN A 124 -0.08 -25.33 -0.68
C ASN A 124 1.02 -25.93 0.23
N ARG A 125 1.34 -27.22 0.11
CA ARG A 125 2.41 -27.82 0.91
C ARG A 125 3.76 -27.32 0.43
N GLU A 126 3.95 -27.25 -0.89
CA GLU A 126 5.15 -26.66 -1.47
C GLU A 126 5.29 -25.19 -1.13
N LYS A 127 4.18 -24.41 -1.13
CA LYS A 127 4.20 -23.03 -0.66
C LYS A 127 4.68 -22.93 0.79
N MET A 128 4.17 -23.76 1.69
CA MET A 128 4.57 -23.77 3.10
C MET A 128 6.03 -24.17 3.26
N ARG A 129 6.50 -25.15 2.50
CA ARG A 129 7.92 -25.56 2.49
C ARG A 129 8.80 -24.40 2.02
N LYS A 130 8.45 -23.77 0.89
CA LYS A 130 9.20 -22.65 0.35
C LYS A 130 9.21 -21.44 1.28
N LEU A 131 8.08 -21.14 1.90
CA LEU A 131 7.99 -20.10 2.93
C LEU A 131 8.93 -20.40 4.10
N GLY A 132 8.97 -21.64 4.57
CA GLY A 132 9.90 -22.09 5.63
C GLY A 132 11.37 -21.90 5.25
N GLU A 133 11.75 -22.23 4.01
CA GLU A 133 13.11 -22.00 3.49
C GLU A 133 13.48 -20.51 3.51
N LEU A 134 12.56 -19.65 3.04
CA LEU A 134 12.77 -18.21 3.00
C LEU A 134 12.91 -17.61 4.40
N LEU A 135 12.14 -18.10 5.38
CA LEU A 135 12.17 -17.62 6.76
C LEU A 135 13.42 -18.05 7.54
N GLN A 136 14.21 -19.00 7.03
CA GLN A 136 15.53 -19.34 7.63
C GLN A 136 16.54 -18.20 7.48
N ILE A 137 16.35 -17.31 6.50
CA ILE A 137 17.20 -16.13 6.32
C ILE A 137 16.66 -15.01 7.19
N PRO A 138 17.39 -14.52 8.21
CA PRO A 138 16.90 -13.58 9.21
C PRO A 138 16.89 -12.15 8.69
N VAL A 139 15.94 -11.83 7.81
CA VAL A 139 15.68 -10.47 7.32
C VAL A 139 14.28 -10.02 7.76
N LYS A 140 14.09 -8.73 7.94
CA LYS A 140 12.79 -8.16 8.33
C LYS A 140 11.74 -8.45 7.27
N THR A 141 10.85 -9.41 7.53
CA THR A 141 9.93 -9.99 6.54
C THR A 141 8.47 -9.68 6.87
N LEU A 142 7.73 -9.17 5.89
CA LEU A 142 6.28 -9.01 5.95
C LEU A 142 5.62 -10.04 5.03
N ILE A 143 4.70 -10.86 5.56
CA ILE A 143 4.04 -11.94 4.82
C ILE A 143 2.58 -11.58 4.63
N PHE A 144 2.18 -11.29 3.40
CA PHE A 144 0.78 -11.01 3.07
C PHE A 144 0.00 -12.30 2.84
N CYS A 145 -1.11 -12.43 3.55
CA CYS A 145 -2.05 -13.53 3.41
C CYS A 145 -3.48 -13.00 3.46
N ASP A 146 -4.17 -13.01 2.32
CA ASP A 146 -5.53 -12.46 2.21
C ASP A 146 -6.59 -13.37 2.86
N TRP A 147 -6.26 -14.65 3.15
CA TRP A 147 -7.12 -15.62 3.80
C TRP A 147 -6.79 -15.72 5.29
N LEU A 148 -7.74 -15.33 6.17
CA LEU A 148 -7.50 -15.27 7.62
C LEU A 148 -7.13 -16.65 8.20
N ASP A 149 -7.88 -17.70 7.84
CA ASP A 149 -7.63 -19.06 8.32
C ASP A 149 -6.23 -19.59 7.94
N LEU A 150 -5.77 -19.24 6.74
CA LEU A 150 -4.42 -19.62 6.29
C LEU A 150 -3.38 -18.75 7.02
N GLY A 151 -3.64 -17.46 7.20
CA GLY A 151 -2.77 -16.57 7.97
C GLY A 151 -2.53 -17.04 9.38
N GLU A 152 -3.57 -17.52 10.08
CA GLU A 152 -3.45 -18.12 11.40
C GLU A 152 -2.63 -19.42 11.39
N LYS A 153 -2.83 -20.29 10.39
CA LYS A 153 -2.07 -21.53 10.24
C LYS A 153 -0.58 -21.25 10.01
N ILE A 154 -0.25 -20.27 9.17
CA ILE A 154 1.13 -19.84 8.90
C ILE A 154 1.75 -19.30 10.20
N ALA A 155 1.06 -18.39 10.88
CA ALA A 155 1.52 -17.80 12.14
C ALA A 155 1.84 -18.87 13.19
N LYS A 156 0.96 -19.86 13.38
CA LYS A 156 1.17 -20.98 14.28
C LYS A 156 2.34 -21.88 13.86
N ALA A 157 2.42 -22.21 12.56
CA ALA A 157 3.44 -23.12 12.04
C ALA A 157 4.86 -22.57 12.19
N PHE A 158 5.03 -21.26 12.05
CA PHE A 158 6.34 -20.60 12.12
C PHE A 158 6.57 -19.83 13.42
N ASN A 159 5.62 -19.85 14.35
CA ASN A 159 5.66 -19.14 15.64
C ASN A 159 5.95 -17.64 15.46
N ILE A 160 5.21 -17.00 14.55
CA ILE A 160 5.29 -15.57 14.23
C ILE A 160 3.93 -14.91 14.43
N PRO A 161 3.85 -13.58 14.69
CA PRO A 161 2.59 -12.88 14.86
C PRO A 161 1.72 -12.89 13.60
N PHE A 162 0.39 -12.83 13.80
CA PHE A 162 -0.58 -12.53 12.74
C PHE A 162 -1.34 -11.25 13.06
N VAL A 163 -1.24 -10.27 12.15
CA VAL A 163 -1.90 -8.97 12.26
C VAL A 163 -3.06 -8.88 11.27
N TYR A 164 -4.26 -8.68 11.77
CA TYR A 164 -5.49 -8.58 11.00
C TYR A 164 -6.43 -7.50 11.57
N GLY A 165 -7.67 -7.41 11.06
CA GLY A 165 -8.61 -6.33 11.38
C GLY A 165 -8.85 -6.08 12.86
N GLU A 166 -8.84 -7.11 13.70
CA GLU A 166 -9.11 -7.04 15.13
C GLU A 166 -7.85 -6.86 16.00
N THR A 167 -6.65 -6.95 15.40
CA THR A 167 -5.39 -6.78 16.14
C THR A 167 -5.27 -5.35 16.65
N ARG A 168 -5.02 -5.20 17.95
CA ARG A 168 -4.64 -3.92 18.57
C ARG A 168 -3.14 -3.65 18.37
N ASP A 169 -2.76 -2.37 18.40
CA ASP A 169 -1.35 -1.93 18.32
C ASP A 169 -0.56 -2.57 17.16
N ARG A 170 -1.22 -2.68 15.99
CA ARG A 170 -0.73 -3.38 14.79
C ARG A 170 0.67 -2.96 14.39
N LEU A 171 0.95 -1.65 14.44
CA LEU A 171 2.25 -1.10 14.04
C LEU A 171 3.37 -1.56 14.96
N ASP A 172 3.10 -1.63 16.27
CA ASP A 172 4.10 -2.04 17.26
C ASP A 172 4.40 -3.53 17.13
N VAL A 173 3.34 -4.36 16.97
CA VAL A 173 3.52 -5.80 16.71
C VAL A 173 4.40 -6.04 15.49
N ILE A 174 4.16 -5.33 14.38
CA ILE A 174 4.97 -5.48 13.16
C ILE A 174 6.39 -4.93 13.34
N ARG A 175 6.55 -3.80 14.04
CA ARG A 175 7.87 -3.22 14.30
C ARG A 175 8.78 -4.13 15.12
N GLU A 176 8.25 -4.75 16.15
CA GLU A 176 8.98 -5.59 17.09
C GLU A 176 9.29 -6.99 16.52
N SER A 177 8.54 -7.44 15.51
CA SER A 177 8.68 -8.77 14.93
C SER A 177 9.74 -8.81 13.83
N GLN A 178 10.57 -9.87 13.79
CA GLN A 178 11.47 -10.15 12.68
C GLN A 178 10.70 -10.60 11.43
N ALA A 179 9.66 -11.40 11.60
CA ALA A 179 8.70 -11.76 10.57
C ALA A 179 7.28 -11.67 11.12
N CYS A 180 6.32 -11.25 10.29
CA CYS A 180 4.94 -11.09 10.68
C CYS A 180 4.02 -11.43 9.50
N VAL A 181 2.95 -12.19 9.76
CA VAL A 181 1.86 -12.37 8.79
C VAL A 181 0.90 -11.20 8.92
N VAL A 182 0.48 -10.64 7.81
CA VAL A 182 -0.50 -9.56 7.75
C VAL A 182 -1.62 -9.92 6.78
N SER A 183 -2.85 -9.61 7.17
CA SER A 183 -3.97 -9.64 6.24
C SER A 183 -3.99 -8.36 5.39
N ARG A 184 -5.08 -8.10 4.67
CA ARG A 184 -5.28 -6.87 3.88
C ARG A 184 -5.12 -5.57 4.67
N VAL A 185 -5.14 -5.61 5.99
CA VAL A 185 -4.83 -4.42 6.82
C VAL A 185 -3.40 -3.93 6.64
N GLY A 186 -2.51 -4.76 6.09
CA GLY A 186 -1.15 -4.36 5.70
C GLY A 186 -1.06 -3.58 4.40
N ASP A 187 -2.13 -3.53 3.59
CA ASP A 187 -2.09 -2.89 2.27
C ASP A 187 -2.05 -1.36 2.40
N GLU A 188 -2.81 -0.77 3.33
CA GLU A 188 -2.96 0.69 3.47
C GLU A 188 -2.52 1.21 4.85
N GLY A 189 -2.14 2.47 4.91
CA GLY A 189 -1.93 3.22 6.16
C GLY A 189 -0.71 2.81 6.99
N ILE A 190 0.05 1.80 6.61
CA ILE A 190 1.18 1.29 7.37
C ILE A 190 2.50 1.81 6.77
N SER A 191 3.13 2.78 7.42
CA SER A 191 4.52 3.16 7.12
C SER A 191 5.46 2.38 8.03
N LEU A 192 6.16 1.42 7.48
CA LEU A 192 7.07 0.54 8.20
C LEU A 192 8.49 0.71 7.65
N PRO A 193 9.33 1.53 8.29
CA PRO A 193 10.75 1.57 7.94
C PRO A 193 11.41 0.22 8.26
N GLY A 194 12.34 -0.17 7.40
CA GLY A 194 13.19 -1.34 7.66
C GLY A 194 12.63 -2.67 7.17
N ILE A 195 11.52 -2.73 6.43
CA ILE A 195 11.11 -3.96 5.75
C ILE A 195 12.13 -4.27 4.64
N GLU A 196 12.66 -5.48 4.65
CA GLU A 196 13.69 -5.95 3.73
C GLU A 196 13.13 -6.99 2.75
N ARG A 197 12.08 -7.70 3.15
CA ARG A 197 11.40 -8.70 2.33
C ARG A 197 9.89 -8.62 2.49
N VAL A 198 9.18 -8.67 1.37
CA VAL A 198 7.75 -8.90 1.29
C VAL A 198 7.51 -10.26 0.64
N ILE A 199 6.66 -11.09 1.25
CA ILE A 199 6.23 -12.38 0.69
C ILE A 199 4.71 -12.37 0.58
N GLU A 200 4.16 -12.74 -0.56
CA GLU A 200 2.73 -12.95 -0.73
C GLU A 200 2.44 -14.45 -0.87
N VAL A 201 1.54 -14.97 -0.06
CA VAL A 201 1.27 -16.43 0.00
C VAL A 201 -0.15 -16.81 -0.37
N ALA A 202 -1.09 -15.86 -0.33
CA ALA A 202 -2.49 -16.12 -0.68
C ALA A 202 -3.14 -14.84 -1.22
N PHE A 203 -4.05 -15.02 -2.17
CA PHE A 203 -4.61 -13.96 -2.98
C PHE A 203 -6.14 -14.08 -3.01
N LEU A 204 -6.85 -12.94 -2.91
CA LEU A 204 -8.29 -12.84 -3.14
C LEU A 204 -8.62 -12.20 -4.49
N PHE A 205 -7.72 -11.32 -4.97
CA PHE A 205 -7.92 -10.54 -6.20
C PHE A 205 -6.61 -10.37 -6.97
N GLY A 206 -6.73 -10.16 -8.27
CA GLY A 206 -5.61 -9.79 -9.16
C GLY A 206 -5.36 -8.27 -9.21
N SER A 207 -5.50 -7.54 -8.10
CA SER A 207 -5.45 -6.08 -8.08
C SER A 207 -4.04 -5.53 -8.25
N ARG A 208 -3.83 -4.73 -9.31
CA ARG A 208 -2.59 -3.99 -9.55
C ARG A 208 -2.33 -2.93 -8.48
N MET A 209 -3.38 -2.30 -7.96
CA MET A 209 -3.27 -1.31 -6.90
C MET A 209 -2.74 -1.95 -5.61
N GLN A 210 -3.30 -3.08 -5.20
CA GLN A 210 -2.87 -3.82 -4.03
C GLN A 210 -1.40 -4.26 -4.15
N GLU A 211 -1.02 -4.80 -5.30
CA GLU A 211 0.36 -5.18 -5.59
C GLU A 211 1.31 -3.98 -5.45
N SER A 212 0.93 -2.84 -6.02
CA SER A 212 1.72 -1.60 -5.91
C SER A 212 1.93 -1.13 -4.48
N GLN A 213 0.91 -1.25 -3.64
CA GLN A 213 0.99 -0.89 -2.22
C GLN A 213 1.90 -1.84 -1.46
N ARG A 214 1.88 -3.13 -1.78
CA ARG A 214 2.70 -4.16 -1.12
C ARG A 214 4.18 -4.00 -1.44
N PHE A 215 4.55 -3.95 -2.71
CA PHE A 215 5.97 -3.75 -3.03
C PHE A 215 6.47 -2.33 -2.69
N GLY A 216 5.58 -1.33 -2.67
CA GLY A 216 5.90 0.02 -2.21
C GLY A 216 6.48 0.06 -0.79
N ARG A 217 6.21 -0.96 0.05
CA ARG A 217 6.81 -1.12 1.39
C ARG A 217 8.33 -1.27 1.33
N LEU A 218 8.87 -1.78 0.23
CA LEU A 218 10.29 -2.04 0.04
C LEU A 218 11.07 -0.84 -0.50
N MET A 219 10.39 0.16 -1.08
CA MET A 219 11.02 1.30 -1.73
C MET A 219 11.88 2.14 -0.78
N HIS A 220 11.60 2.11 0.51
CA HIS A 220 12.36 2.79 1.56
C HIS A 220 13.09 1.80 2.47
N SER A 221 13.40 0.62 1.96
CA SER A 221 14.19 -0.37 2.68
C SER A 221 15.60 0.15 2.96
N ALA A 222 16.15 -0.23 4.11
CA ALA A 222 17.56 -0.02 4.41
C ALA A 222 18.46 -1.02 3.69
N LYS A 223 17.90 -2.17 3.25
CA LYS A 223 18.59 -3.19 2.48
C LYS A 223 18.86 -2.68 1.06
N GLU A 224 20.04 -2.96 0.54
CA GLU A 224 20.46 -2.55 -0.80
C GLU A 224 19.59 -3.21 -1.89
N GLU A 225 19.30 -4.52 -1.71
CA GLU A 225 18.45 -5.31 -2.60
C GLU A 225 17.27 -5.90 -1.81
N PRO A 226 16.19 -5.13 -1.61
CA PRO A 226 14.98 -5.65 -0.97
C PRO A 226 14.27 -6.64 -1.89
N GLU A 227 13.57 -7.63 -1.31
CA GLU A 227 12.97 -8.72 -2.07
C GLU A 227 11.44 -8.70 -1.99
N HIS A 228 10.79 -8.78 -3.14
CA HIS A 228 9.35 -9.02 -3.26
C HIS A 228 9.10 -10.39 -3.89
N ILE A 229 8.50 -11.30 -3.14
CA ILE A 229 8.35 -12.71 -3.50
C ILE A 229 6.87 -13.08 -3.49
N LEU A 230 6.39 -13.63 -4.60
CA LEU A 230 5.04 -14.20 -4.69
C LEU A 230 5.15 -15.74 -4.74
N LEU A 231 4.47 -16.40 -3.82
CA LEU A 231 4.32 -17.86 -3.81
C LEU A 231 2.93 -18.21 -4.34
N MET A 232 2.84 -18.65 -5.57
CA MET A 232 1.58 -18.92 -6.26
C MET A 232 1.47 -20.40 -6.64
N SER A 233 0.27 -20.98 -6.54
CA SER A 233 -0.01 -22.21 -7.26
C SER A 233 -0.22 -21.93 -8.75
N GLU A 234 -0.19 -22.96 -9.59
CA GLU A 234 -0.50 -22.81 -11.02
C GLU A 234 -1.88 -22.17 -11.22
N GLU A 235 -2.89 -22.61 -10.47
CA GLU A 235 -4.25 -22.06 -10.52
C GLU A 235 -4.29 -20.59 -10.09
N GLU A 236 -3.59 -20.22 -9.02
CA GLU A 236 -3.50 -18.82 -8.58
C GLU A 236 -2.77 -17.95 -9.59
N PHE A 237 -1.74 -18.47 -10.24
CA PHE A 237 -1.04 -17.75 -11.29
C PHE A 237 -1.97 -17.48 -12.47
N GLU A 238 -2.72 -18.47 -12.94
CA GLU A 238 -3.70 -18.29 -14.02
C GLU A 238 -4.77 -17.24 -13.66
N ASN A 239 -5.28 -17.29 -12.43
CA ASN A 239 -6.37 -16.40 -12.00
C ASN A 239 -5.91 -14.98 -11.64
N TYR A 240 -4.69 -14.82 -11.12
CA TYR A 240 -4.25 -13.57 -10.49
C TYR A 240 -3.03 -12.91 -11.14
N GLN A 241 -2.46 -13.47 -12.22
CA GLN A 241 -1.26 -12.92 -12.89
C GLN A 241 -1.39 -11.45 -13.33
N LYS A 242 -2.61 -10.95 -13.55
CA LYS A 242 -2.83 -9.53 -13.91
C LYS A 242 -2.26 -8.55 -12.90
N ARG A 243 -2.14 -8.94 -11.64
CA ARG A 243 -1.52 -8.11 -10.60
C ARG A 243 -0.05 -7.79 -10.91
N LEU A 244 0.65 -8.71 -11.59
CA LEU A 244 2.05 -8.56 -11.96
C LEU A 244 2.29 -7.40 -12.95
N TYR A 245 1.25 -6.94 -13.64
CA TYR A 245 1.35 -5.74 -14.47
C TYR A 245 1.72 -4.50 -13.66
N ALA A 246 1.35 -4.44 -12.37
CA ALA A 246 1.78 -3.37 -11.50
C ALA A 246 3.30 -3.24 -11.39
N ILE A 247 4.02 -4.34 -11.54
CA ILE A 247 5.48 -4.43 -11.47
C ILE A 247 6.06 -4.06 -12.85
N THR A 248 5.59 -4.74 -13.91
CA THR A 248 6.14 -4.60 -15.26
C THR A 248 5.82 -3.26 -15.92
N GLU A 249 4.64 -2.67 -15.65
CA GLU A 249 4.27 -1.32 -16.12
C GLU A 249 5.16 -0.21 -15.54
N ARG A 250 5.86 -0.49 -14.44
CA ARG A 250 6.86 0.42 -13.85
C ARG A 250 8.28 0.17 -14.30
N GLY A 251 8.47 -0.73 -15.28
CA GLY A 251 9.76 -1.07 -15.84
C GLY A 251 10.55 -2.12 -15.06
N PHE A 252 10.01 -2.67 -13.95
CA PHE A 252 10.68 -3.70 -13.18
C PHE A 252 10.62 -5.07 -13.86
N ARG A 253 11.65 -5.87 -13.63
CA ARG A 253 11.75 -7.25 -14.15
C ARG A 253 11.29 -8.24 -13.10
N ILE A 254 10.64 -9.31 -13.55
CA ILE A 254 10.20 -10.41 -12.70
C ILE A 254 10.97 -11.67 -13.08
N GLU A 255 11.55 -12.32 -12.09
CA GLU A 255 12.14 -13.64 -12.19
C GLU A 255 11.07 -14.70 -11.88
N PHE A 256 10.82 -15.61 -12.82
CA PHE A 256 9.90 -16.74 -12.64
C PHE A 256 10.70 -17.99 -12.29
N VAL A 257 10.35 -18.65 -11.19
CA VAL A 257 10.97 -19.88 -10.70
C VAL A 257 9.92 -20.99 -10.64
N ARG A 258 10.19 -22.11 -11.30
CA ARG A 258 9.33 -23.29 -11.34
C ARG A 258 10.00 -24.48 -10.68
#